data_57be11e0530dbead255698be5e10e4ab
#
_entry.id   57be11e0530dbead255698be5e10e4ab
#
_cell.length_a   1.000
_cell.length_b   1.000
_cell.length_c   1.000
_cell.angle_alpha   90.00
_cell.angle_beta   90.00
_cell.angle_gamma   90.00
#
_symmetry.space_group_name_H-M   'P 1'
#
loop_
_entity.id
_entity.type
_entity.pdbx_description
1 polymer ?
#
loop_
_entity_poly.entity_id
_entity_poly.type
_entity_poly.pdbx_seq_one_letter_code
_entity_poly.pdbx_strand_id
1 'polypeptide(L)'
;DNALPLALAAHNAGPGRVKIWLKRYGDPRKNKISYIDWIESIPISETRYYVKKVLANLRIYQKKYNLELYEANFGKKIAMSYWHDVFMTLY
;
A
#
# COMPACT_ATOMS: atom_id res chain seq x y z
N ASP A 1 1.90 -0.29 8.92
CA ASP A 1 3.06 -0.97 8.40
C ASP A 1 3.44 -0.43 7.02
N ASN A 2 4.73 -0.22 6.83
CA ASN A 2 5.26 0.38 5.62
C ASN A 2 5.44 -0.61 4.47
N ALA A 3 5.10 -1.87 4.67
CA ALA A 3 5.23 -2.90 3.64
C ALA A 3 4.03 -3.00 2.69
N LEU A 4 3.02 -2.17 2.85
CA LEU A 4 1.81 -2.25 2.04
C LEU A 4 2.08 -2.13 0.54
N PRO A 5 2.88 -1.19 0.04
CA PRO A 5 3.16 -1.15 -1.40
C PRO A 5 3.81 -2.43 -1.93
N LEU A 6 4.69 -3.04 -1.13
CA LEU A 6 5.33 -4.29 -1.51
C LEU A 6 4.34 -5.45 -1.55
N ALA A 7 3.44 -5.51 -0.58
CA ALA A 7 2.40 -6.53 -0.53
C ALA A 7 1.45 -6.42 -1.74
N LEU A 8 1.07 -5.22 -2.11
CA LEU A 8 0.22 -4.99 -3.27
C LEU A 8 0.91 -5.40 -4.57
N ALA A 9 2.18 -5.04 -4.72
CA ALA A 9 2.96 -5.45 -5.88
C ALA A 9 3.10 -6.98 -5.95
N ALA A 10 3.34 -7.62 -4.80
CA ALA A 10 3.45 -9.07 -4.73
C ALA A 10 2.14 -9.77 -5.06
N HIS A 11 1.02 -9.19 -4.63
CA HIS A 11 -0.31 -9.73 -4.96
C HIS A 11 -0.56 -9.70 -6.47
N ASN A 12 -0.18 -8.62 -7.13
CA ASN A 12 -0.44 -8.45 -8.56
C ASN A 12 0.59 -9.19 -9.44
N ALA A 13 1.87 -9.08 -9.11
CA ALA A 13 2.95 -9.59 -9.97
C ALA A 13 3.64 -10.84 -9.43
N GLY A 14 3.37 -11.20 -8.18
CA GLY A 14 4.00 -12.32 -7.51
C GLY A 14 5.20 -11.90 -6.65
N PRO A 15 5.44 -12.64 -5.54
CA PRO A 15 6.52 -12.31 -4.61
C PRO A 15 7.92 -12.47 -5.22
N GLY A 16 8.08 -13.39 -6.17
CA GLY A 16 9.37 -13.60 -6.83
C GLY A 16 9.84 -12.36 -7.59
N ARG A 17 8.93 -11.72 -8.32
CA ARG A 17 9.25 -10.48 -9.05
C ARG A 17 9.56 -9.34 -8.10
N VAL A 18 8.81 -9.23 -7.00
CA VAL A 18 9.07 -8.20 -6.00
C VAL A 18 10.46 -8.35 -5.40
N LYS A 19 10.90 -9.57 -5.09
CA LYS A 19 12.26 -9.82 -4.61
C LYS A 19 13.32 -9.34 -5.59
N ILE A 20 13.12 -9.60 -6.87
CA ILE A 20 14.03 -9.14 -7.93
C ILE A 20 14.08 -7.60 -7.97
N TRP A 21 12.92 -6.95 -7.90
CA TRP A 21 12.85 -5.49 -7.94
C TRP A 21 13.46 -4.84 -6.71
N LEU A 22 13.27 -5.43 -5.53
CA LEU A 22 13.91 -4.94 -4.30
C LEU A 22 15.43 -4.99 -4.41
N LYS A 23 15.95 -6.06 -4.98
CA LYS A 23 17.40 -6.22 -5.18
C LYS A 23 17.93 -5.26 -6.22
N ARG A 24 17.18 -5.05 -7.30
CA ARG A 24 17.61 -4.22 -8.44
C ARG A 24 17.55 -2.72 -8.13
N TYR A 25 16.47 -2.26 -7.52
CA TYR A 25 16.20 -0.84 -7.34
C TYR A 25 16.44 -0.35 -5.91
N GLY A 26 16.62 -1.24 -4.98
CA GLY A 26 16.77 -0.93 -3.57
C GLY A 26 15.51 -1.27 -2.79
N ASP A 27 15.68 -1.47 -1.49
CA ASP A 27 14.58 -1.84 -0.60
C ASP A 27 14.12 -0.60 0.19
N PRO A 28 12.89 -0.11 -0.06
CA PRO A 28 12.41 1.08 0.64
C PRO A 28 12.26 0.88 2.15
N ARG A 29 12.15 -0.36 2.63
CA ARG A 29 12.10 -0.64 4.07
C ARG A 29 13.45 -0.38 4.74
N LYS A 30 14.53 -0.39 3.98
CA LYS A 30 15.90 -0.17 4.45
C LYS A 30 16.42 1.20 4.08
N ASN A 31 15.56 2.12 3.71
CA ASN A 31 15.90 3.49 3.31
C ASN A 31 16.89 3.57 2.13
N LYS A 32 16.92 2.55 1.28
CA LYS A 32 17.75 2.54 0.07
C LYS A 32 17.11 3.32 -1.08
N ILE A 33 15.80 3.49 -1.01
CA ILE A 33 14.99 4.19 -2.01
C ILE A 33 13.70 4.61 -1.32
N SER A 34 13.06 5.68 -1.76
CA SER A 34 11.73 6.03 -1.26
C SER A 34 10.68 5.06 -1.81
N TYR A 35 9.56 4.90 -1.09
CA TYR A 35 8.47 4.07 -1.59
C TYR A 35 7.91 4.59 -2.92
N ILE A 36 7.80 5.90 -3.06
CA ILE A 36 7.32 6.52 -4.31
C ILE A 36 8.23 6.15 -5.46
N ASP A 37 9.54 6.30 -5.30
CA ASP A 37 10.51 5.99 -6.35
C ASP A 37 10.52 4.50 -6.66
N TRP A 38 10.39 3.65 -5.64
CA TRP A 38 10.33 2.21 -5.84
C TRP A 38 9.11 1.83 -6.70
N ILE A 39 7.94 2.38 -6.35
CA ILE A 39 6.70 2.12 -7.11
C ILE A 39 6.87 2.57 -8.56
N GLU A 40 7.43 3.76 -8.77
CA GLU A 40 7.66 4.28 -10.13
C GLU A 40 8.68 3.44 -10.90
N SER A 41 9.54 2.68 -10.20
CA SER A 41 10.53 1.79 -10.81
C SER A 41 9.95 0.45 -11.23
N ILE A 42 8.75 0.10 -10.82
CA ILE A 42 8.13 -1.18 -11.18
C ILE A 42 8.07 -1.29 -12.71
N PRO A 43 8.75 -2.30 -13.31
CA PRO A 43 8.85 -2.36 -14.78
C PRO A 43 7.58 -2.83 -15.47
N ILE A 44 6.67 -3.46 -14.74
CA ILE A 44 5.38 -3.91 -15.30
C ILE A 44 4.36 -2.80 -15.09
N SER A 45 3.91 -2.18 -16.18
CA SER A 45 2.99 -1.04 -16.10
C SER A 45 1.67 -1.38 -15.44
N GLU A 46 1.16 -2.59 -15.65
CA GLU A 46 -0.08 -3.06 -15.00
C GLU A 46 0.09 -3.08 -13.48
N THR A 47 1.20 -3.64 -12.99
CA THR A 47 1.48 -3.71 -11.56
C THR A 47 1.69 -2.33 -10.97
N ARG A 48 2.45 -1.49 -11.64
CA ARG A 48 2.68 -0.10 -11.21
C ARG A 48 1.36 0.66 -11.07
N TYR A 49 0.50 0.56 -12.07
CA TYR A 49 -0.81 1.20 -12.05
C TYR A 49 -1.68 0.65 -10.93
N TYR A 50 -1.70 -0.68 -10.76
CA TYR A 50 -2.48 -1.34 -9.71
C TYR A 50 -2.08 -0.83 -8.33
N VAL A 51 -0.79 -0.80 -8.03
CA VAL A 51 -0.29 -0.35 -6.73
C VAL A 51 -0.69 1.12 -6.49
N LYS A 52 -0.48 1.96 -7.47
CA LYS A 52 -0.80 3.39 -7.37
C LYS A 52 -2.30 3.60 -7.14
N LYS A 53 -3.13 2.88 -7.89
CA LYS A 53 -4.58 3.00 -7.81
C LYS A 53 -5.11 2.54 -6.45
N VAL A 54 -4.64 1.40 -5.96
CA VAL A 54 -5.10 0.88 -4.68
C VAL A 54 -4.67 1.81 -3.55
N LEU A 55 -3.42 2.27 -3.55
CA LEU A 55 -2.95 3.20 -2.53
C LEU A 55 -3.73 4.51 -2.53
N ALA A 56 -4.05 5.04 -3.71
CA ALA A 56 -4.85 6.26 -3.82
C ALA A 56 -6.25 6.04 -3.25
N ASN A 57 -6.89 4.92 -3.57
CA ASN A 57 -8.20 4.58 -3.06
C ASN A 57 -8.20 4.40 -1.54
N LEU A 58 -7.20 3.72 -1.00
CA LEU A 58 -7.06 3.54 0.44
C LEU A 58 -6.86 4.87 1.15
N ARG A 59 -6.09 5.78 0.57
CA ARG A 59 -5.89 7.12 1.15
C ARG A 59 -7.20 7.88 1.22
N ILE A 60 -8.03 7.82 0.19
CA ILE A 60 -9.35 8.46 0.15
C ILE A 60 -10.26 7.87 1.23
N TYR A 61 -10.32 6.54 1.33
CA TYR A 61 -11.11 5.87 2.35
C TYR A 61 -10.63 6.21 3.75
N GLN A 62 -9.32 6.20 3.97
CA GLN A 62 -8.75 6.55 5.27
C GLN A 62 -9.16 7.95 5.70
N LYS A 63 -9.03 8.91 4.80
CA LYS A 63 -9.37 10.30 5.09
C LYS A 63 -10.84 10.43 5.46
N LYS A 64 -11.72 9.82 4.67
CA LYS A 64 -13.16 9.85 4.92
C LYS A 64 -13.50 9.16 6.23
N TYR A 65 -12.94 7.97 6.46
CA TYR A 65 -13.22 7.19 7.65
C TYR A 65 -12.70 7.88 8.91
N ASN A 66 -11.51 8.45 8.87
CA ASN A 66 -10.97 9.19 10.00
C ASN A 66 -11.83 10.40 10.36
N LEU A 67 -12.36 11.08 9.36
CA LEU A 67 -13.26 12.21 9.60
C LEU A 67 -14.56 11.72 10.29
N GLU A 68 -15.15 10.64 9.81
CA GLU A 68 -16.34 10.04 10.41
C GLU A 68 -16.08 9.59 11.86
N LEU A 69 -14.92 9.00 12.10
CA LEU A 69 -14.52 8.57 13.44
C LEU A 69 -14.34 9.76 14.38
N TYR A 70 -13.76 10.84 13.88
CA TYR A 70 -13.57 12.05 14.65
C TYR A 70 -14.93 12.62 15.09
N GLU A 71 -15.87 12.69 14.17
CA GLU A 71 -17.23 13.17 14.44
C GLU A 71 -17.99 12.24 15.38
N ALA A 72 -17.79 10.94 15.24
CA ALA A 72 -18.44 9.92 16.08
C ALA A 72 -17.72 9.67 17.40
N ASN A 73 -16.55 10.28 17.60
CA ASN A 73 -15.72 10.13 18.79
C ASN A 73 -15.23 8.69 19.03
N PHE A 74 -14.91 7.96 17.96
CA PHE A 74 -14.32 6.62 18.04
C PHE A 74 -12.79 6.70 18.10
N GLY A 75 -12.16 5.67 18.68
CA GLY A 75 -10.72 5.60 18.84
C GLY A 75 -9.97 5.03 17.64
N LYS A 76 -8.64 5.16 17.68
CA LYS A 76 -7.74 4.66 16.63
C LYS A 76 -7.85 3.16 16.38
N LYS A 77 -8.19 2.39 17.41
CA LYS A 77 -8.32 0.94 17.32
C LYS A 77 -9.39 0.53 16.30
N ILE A 78 -10.49 1.26 16.25
CA ILE A 78 -11.56 1.02 15.28
C ILE A 78 -11.10 1.41 13.88
N ALA A 79 -10.38 2.50 13.75
CA ALA A 79 -9.83 2.92 12.47
C ALA A 79 -8.86 1.87 11.88
N MET A 80 -8.01 1.28 12.72
CA MET A 80 -7.10 0.22 12.29
C MET A 80 -7.86 -1.03 11.86
N SER A 81 -8.91 -1.39 12.56
CA SER A 81 -9.77 -2.52 12.19
C SER A 81 -10.42 -2.30 10.83
N TYR A 82 -10.92 -1.09 10.58
CA TYR A 82 -11.48 -0.72 9.28
C TYR A 82 -10.44 -0.86 8.16
N TRP A 83 -9.22 -0.40 8.40
CA TRP A 83 -8.13 -0.52 7.46
C TRP A 83 -7.84 -1.97 7.10
N HIS A 84 -7.80 -2.83 8.11
CA HIS A 84 -7.58 -4.25 7.91
C HIS A 84 -8.68 -4.85 7.03
N ASP A 85 -9.94 -4.53 7.33
CA ASP A 85 -11.08 -5.05 6.58
C ASP A 85 -11.09 -4.57 5.12
N VAL A 86 -10.80 -3.29 4.90
CA VAL A 86 -10.70 -2.72 3.55
C VAL A 86 -9.58 -3.41 2.77
N PHE A 87 -8.43 -3.60 3.41
CA PHE A 87 -7.29 -4.26 2.79
C PHE A 87 -7.62 -5.70 2.40
N MET A 88 -8.24 -6.44 3.29
CA MET A 88 -8.63 -7.82 3.03
C MET A 88 -9.68 -7.93 1.93
N THR A 89 -10.56 -6.96 1.83
CA THR A 89 -11.60 -6.94 0.79
C THR A 89 -11.01 -6.73 -0.60
N LEU A 90 -9.88 -6.03 -0.72
CA LEU A 90 -9.22 -5.76 -1.99
C LEU A 90 -8.46 -6.96 -2.54
N TYR A 91 -8.24 -7.97 -1.74
CA TYR A 91 -7.62 -9.23 -2.14
C TYR A 91 -8.69 -10.29 -2.38
#